data_22d43f492f8cec5eb9c70e03461871a7
#
_entry.id   22d43f492f8cec5eb9c70e03461871a7
#
_cell.length_a   1.000
_cell.length_b   1.000
_cell.length_c   1.000
_cell.angle_alpha   90.00
_cell.angle_beta   90.00
_cell.angle_gamma   90.00
#
_symmetry.space_group_name_H-M   'P 1'
#
loop_
_entity.id
_entity.type
_entity.pdbx_description
1 polymer ?
#
loop_
_entity_poly.entity_id
_entity_poly.type
_entity_poly.pdbx_seq_one_letter_code
_entity_poly.pdbx_strand_id
1 'polypeptide(L)'
;AMLRSLVGSEMCIRDRGYSLVGIVEEVGEGVNDFKVGDRVVCNGPHAEYVICSKNLCARVPDLVSDQEAVFSILSSIGLQGIRLAEPTFGETFGVSGLGLIGILTAQLLISNGCKVIGFDPDKEKCKLAESLGIPSLKLDSTKNPVEWSFDQTNGIGLDGVLVTASTSSNEPLNLAAKCCRKRGRVILIGVTGIYLNRNLFYEKEIKFQVSCSYGPGRYDKSYEEDSIDYPIGYVRWTEKRNFEAILGSFANKSLKTKSLISHTFPFNEIEEAYKVLLKNKKCLGIIINYHQIQLDASKKLFNSDSYIQNQENYLINNEPFIGFIGSGNYAKRVLVPIFSKAGA
;
A
#
# COMPACT_ATOMS: atom_id res chain seq x y z
N ALA A 1 -13.04 -8.07 -14.91
CA ALA A 1 -12.09 -9.07 -15.40
C ALA A 1 -11.88 -10.12 -14.30
N MET A 2 -11.81 -11.37 -14.68
CA MET A 2 -11.41 -12.47 -13.78
C MET A 2 -9.91 -12.70 -13.96
N LEU A 3 -9.15 -12.66 -12.89
CA LEU A 3 -7.69 -12.67 -12.92
C LEU A 3 -7.14 -13.87 -12.17
N ARG A 4 -6.16 -14.55 -12.74
CA ARG A 4 -5.34 -15.51 -12.02
C ARG A 4 -4.19 -14.78 -11.35
N SER A 5 -4.16 -14.80 -10.02
CA SER A 5 -3.15 -14.13 -9.22
C SER A 5 -1.81 -14.85 -9.32
N LEU A 6 -0.74 -14.11 -9.53
CA LEU A 6 0.63 -14.64 -9.63
C LEU A 6 1.48 -14.24 -8.42
N VAL A 7 1.19 -13.10 -7.79
CA VAL A 7 2.02 -12.53 -6.71
C VAL A 7 1.17 -11.59 -5.83
N GLY A 8 1.38 -11.58 -4.53
CA GLY A 8 0.69 -10.68 -3.60
C GLY A 8 1.60 -10.12 -2.51
N SER A 9 1.34 -8.91 -2.03
CA SER A 9 2.04 -8.29 -0.91
C SER A 9 1.07 -7.63 0.08
N GLU A 10 1.47 -7.45 1.33
CA GLU A 10 0.61 -7.00 2.41
C GLU A 10 0.84 -5.57 2.85
N MET A 11 -0.24 -4.80 3.10
CA MET A 11 -0.16 -3.61 3.96
C MET A 11 -1.51 -3.07 4.43
N CYS A 12 -2.24 -3.75 5.29
CA CYS A 12 -3.20 -3.15 6.24
C CYS A 12 -3.61 -4.16 7.30
N ILE A 13 -3.86 -3.72 8.52
CA ILE A 13 -4.18 -4.55 9.69
C ILE A 13 -5.48 -5.36 9.52
N ARG A 14 -6.31 -5.06 8.52
CA ARG A 14 -7.58 -5.75 8.22
C ARG A 14 -7.57 -6.51 6.90
N ASP A 15 -6.88 -6.00 5.88
CA ASP A 15 -6.77 -6.63 4.56
C ASP A 15 -5.34 -7.07 4.37
N ARG A 16 -5.11 -8.36 4.48
CA ARG A 16 -3.78 -8.98 4.48
C ARG A 16 -3.25 -9.15 3.06
N GLY A 17 -2.93 -8.03 2.42
CA GLY A 17 -2.43 -7.95 1.06
C GLY A 17 -3.53 -7.68 0.02
N TYR A 18 -3.28 -6.66 -0.81
CA TYR A 18 -4.25 -6.18 -1.80
C TYR A 18 -3.59 -5.80 -3.13
N SER A 19 -2.32 -6.17 -3.33
CA SER A 19 -1.58 -5.92 -4.57
C SER A 19 -1.24 -7.24 -5.21
N LEU A 20 -1.65 -7.43 -6.45
CA LEU A 20 -1.42 -8.66 -7.20
C LEU A 20 -1.12 -8.39 -8.68
N VAL A 21 -0.41 -9.34 -9.29
CA VAL A 21 -0.20 -9.44 -10.73
C VAL A 21 -0.84 -10.73 -11.20
N GLY A 22 -1.53 -10.68 -12.33
CA GLY A 22 -2.20 -11.84 -12.88
C GLY A 22 -2.39 -11.76 -14.39
N ILE A 23 -2.93 -12.83 -14.94
CA ILE A 23 -3.35 -12.92 -16.34
C ILE A 23 -4.88 -12.81 -16.39
N VAL A 24 -5.38 -12.00 -17.31
CA VAL A 24 -6.82 -11.88 -17.54
C VAL A 24 -7.32 -13.20 -18.16
N GLU A 25 -8.21 -13.89 -17.48
CA GLU A 25 -8.84 -15.11 -17.99
C GLU A 25 -10.21 -14.87 -18.58
N GLU A 26 -10.93 -13.87 -18.08
CA GLU A 26 -12.26 -13.50 -18.58
C GLU A 26 -12.45 -11.99 -18.48
N VAL A 27 -13.20 -11.45 -19.45
CA VAL A 27 -13.51 -10.01 -19.52
C VAL A 27 -15.01 -9.84 -19.47
N GLY A 28 -15.49 -8.99 -18.56
CA GLY A 28 -16.92 -8.67 -18.42
C GLY A 28 -17.47 -7.90 -19.62
N GLU A 29 -18.79 -7.91 -19.74
CA GLU A 29 -19.50 -7.17 -20.79
C GLU A 29 -19.18 -5.66 -20.74
N GLY A 30 -18.96 -5.06 -21.90
CA GLY A 30 -18.67 -3.62 -22.05
C GLY A 30 -17.24 -3.21 -21.67
N VAL A 31 -16.36 -4.13 -21.25
CA VAL A 31 -14.95 -3.84 -21.00
C VAL A 31 -14.13 -4.04 -22.27
N ASN A 32 -13.68 -2.93 -22.86
CA ASN A 32 -12.91 -2.95 -24.11
C ASN A 32 -11.41 -2.70 -23.90
N ASP A 33 -11.02 -2.28 -22.69
CA ASP A 33 -9.64 -1.89 -22.34
C ASP A 33 -8.71 -3.09 -22.17
N PHE A 34 -9.26 -4.29 -21.91
CA PHE A 34 -8.53 -5.51 -21.63
C PHE A 34 -9.03 -6.67 -22.48
N LYS A 35 -8.17 -7.64 -22.71
CA LYS A 35 -8.48 -8.91 -23.39
C LYS A 35 -7.92 -10.09 -22.61
N VAL A 36 -8.46 -11.28 -22.83
CA VAL A 36 -7.93 -12.54 -22.32
C VAL A 36 -6.46 -12.68 -22.72
N GLY A 37 -5.63 -13.07 -21.77
CA GLY A 37 -4.18 -13.19 -21.92
C GLY A 37 -3.40 -11.91 -21.58
N ASP A 38 -4.05 -10.77 -21.35
CA ASP A 38 -3.35 -9.56 -20.89
C ASP A 38 -2.76 -9.78 -19.49
N ARG A 39 -1.50 -9.39 -19.30
CA ARG A 39 -0.86 -9.36 -18.01
C ARG A 39 -1.14 -8.03 -17.32
N VAL A 40 -1.71 -8.08 -16.11
CA VAL A 40 -2.18 -6.89 -15.41
C VAL A 40 -1.79 -6.90 -13.94
N VAL A 41 -1.66 -5.71 -13.38
CA VAL A 41 -1.62 -5.47 -11.94
C VAL A 41 -2.98 -4.96 -11.49
N CYS A 42 -3.44 -5.41 -10.33
CA CYS A 42 -4.67 -4.87 -9.76
C CYS A 42 -4.67 -4.83 -8.24
N ASN A 43 -5.63 -4.08 -7.70
CA ASN A 43 -5.98 -4.11 -6.30
C ASN A 43 -6.98 -5.25 -6.05
N GLY A 44 -6.56 -6.27 -5.30
CA GLY A 44 -7.39 -7.42 -4.99
C GLY A 44 -6.80 -8.30 -3.89
N PRO A 45 -7.60 -9.19 -3.30
CA PRO A 45 -7.17 -10.07 -2.21
C PRO A 45 -6.17 -11.12 -2.68
N HIS A 46 -5.51 -11.78 -1.72
CA HIS A 46 -4.72 -12.99 -1.98
C HIS A 46 -5.63 -14.14 -2.34
N ALA A 47 -5.80 -14.38 -3.62
CA ALA A 47 -6.60 -15.49 -4.16
C ALA A 47 -6.05 -15.91 -5.52
N GLU A 48 -6.33 -17.16 -5.92
CA GLU A 48 -5.94 -17.67 -7.23
C GLU A 48 -6.70 -16.97 -8.35
N TYR A 49 -7.99 -16.69 -8.13
CA TYR A 49 -8.86 -15.97 -9.04
C TYR A 49 -9.43 -14.73 -8.33
N VAL A 50 -9.39 -13.60 -9.00
CA VAL A 50 -9.87 -12.32 -8.48
C VAL A 50 -10.74 -11.64 -9.51
N ILE A 51 -11.89 -11.16 -9.08
CA ILE A 51 -12.73 -10.23 -9.87
C ILE A 51 -12.32 -8.82 -9.51
N CYS A 52 -11.95 -8.03 -10.51
CA CYS A 52 -11.49 -6.67 -10.32
C CYS A 52 -12.15 -5.71 -11.32
N SER A 53 -12.51 -4.51 -10.85
CA SER A 53 -12.96 -3.43 -11.71
C SER A 53 -11.85 -2.99 -12.68
N LYS A 54 -12.22 -2.62 -13.90
CA LYS A 54 -11.25 -2.11 -14.90
C LYS A 54 -10.51 -0.86 -14.44
N ASN A 55 -11.12 -0.05 -13.57
CA ASN A 55 -10.52 1.16 -13.02
C ASN A 55 -9.49 0.87 -11.90
N LEU A 56 -9.49 -0.34 -11.35
CA LEU A 56 -8.51 -0.82 -10.37
C LEU A 56 -7.46 -1.75 -11.01
N CYS A 57 -7.39 -1.77 -12.33
CA CYS A 57 -6.56 -2.67 -13.11
C CYS A 57 -5.69 -1.88 -14.09
N ALA A 58 -4.40 -2.23 -14.22
CA ALA A 58 -3.50 -1.63 -15.20
C ALA A 58 -2.67 -2.70 -15.90
N ARG A 59 -2.45 -2.52 -17.23
CA ARG A 59 -1.69 -3.45 -18.04
C ARG A 59 -0.19 -3.35 -17.74
N VAL A 60 0.44 -4.49 -17.47
CA VAL A 60 1.88 -4.57 -17.19
C VAL A 60 2.67 -4.57 -18.50
N PRO A 61 3.62 -3.62 -18.70
CA PRO A 61 4.50 -3.62 -19.86
C PRO A 61 5.39 -4.88 -19.91
N ASP A 62 5.76 -5.33 -21.10
CA ASP A 62 6.57 -6.56 -21.30
C ASP A 62 7.95 -6.48 -20.61
N LEU A 63 8.53 -5.28 -20.54
CA LEU A 63 9.83 -5.04 -19.89
C LEU A 63 9.80 -5.08 -18.36
N VAL A 64 8.61 -5.15 -17.76
CA VAL A 64 8.43 -5.15 -16.29
C VAL A 64 8.15 -6.56 -15.83
N SER A 65 8.93 -7.06 -14.89
CA SER A 65 8.70 -8.37 -14.27
C SER A 65 7.51 -8.34 -13.31
N ASP A 66 6.90 -9.51 -13.04
CA ASP A 66 5.79 -9.61 -12.08
C ASP A 66 6.20 -9.19 -10.68
N GLN A 67 7.46 -9.50 -10.29
CA GLN A 67 8.04 -9.10 -9.02
C GLN A 67 8.21 -7.57 -8.88
N GLU A 68 8.41 -6.86 -9.97
CA GLU A 68 8.41 -5.38 -9.98
C GLU A 68 6.98 -4.86 -10.03
N ALA A 69 6.16 -5.40 -10.93
CA ALA A 69 4.80 -4.92 -11.17
C ALA A 69 3.91 -4.97 -9.92
N VAL A 70 4.06 -6.00 -9.07
CA VAL A 70 3.26 -6.14 -7.84
C VAL A 70 3.44 -4.97 -6.86
N PHE A 71 4.55 -4.23 -6.93
CA PHE A 71 4.76 -3.03 -6.12
C PHE A 71 4.01 -1.79 -6.64
N SER A 72 3.34 -1.86 -7.79
CA SER A 72 2.70 -0.68 -8.40
C SER A 72 1.62 -0.08 -7.52
N ILE A 73 0.78 -0.90 -6.89
CA ILE A 73 -0.29 -0.42 -6.00
C ILE A 73 0.31 0.31 -4.81
N LEU A 74 1.30 -0.29 -4.14
CA LEU A 74 1.96 0.30 -2.97
C LEU A 74 2.76 1.56 -3.32
N SER A 75 3.44 1.56 -4.46
CA SER A 75 4.17 2.73 -4.94
C SER A 75 3.25 3.90 -5.26
N SER A 76 2.03 3.61 -5.71
CA SER A 76 1.03 4.64 -6.02
C SER A 76 0.54 5.39 -4.79
N ILE A 77 0.60 4.78 -3.60
CA ILE A 77 0.35 5.48 -2.32
C ILE A 77 1.39 6.59 -2.12
N GLY A 78 2.67 6.27 -2.32
CA GLY A 78 3.75 7.26 -2.27
C GLY A 78 3.62 8.33 -3.36
N LEU A 79 3.29 7.90 -4.59
CA LEU A 79 3.09 8.81 -5.73
C LEU A 79 1.95 9.82 -5.48
N GLN A 80 0.84 9.38 -4.87
CA GLN A 80 -0.24 10.29 -4.50
C GLN A 80 0.23 11.36 -3.51
N GLY A 81 0.99 10.98 -2.49
CA GLY A 81 1.60 11.95 -1.57
C GLY A 81 2.54 12.93 -2.26
N ILE A 82 3.32 12.46 -3.23
CA ILE A 82 4.19 13.32 -4.05
C ILE A 82 3.36 14.32 -4.87
N ARG A 83 2.27 13.87 -5.51
CA ARG A 83 1.38 14.76 -6.27
C ARG A 83 0.78 15.86 -5.41
N LEU A 84 0.38 15.55 -4.16
CA LEU A 84 -0.12 16.54 -3.22
C LEU A 84 0.98 17.48 -2.72
N ALA A 85 2.22 17.02 -2.68
CA ALA A 85 3.37 17.86 -2.35
C ALA A 85 3.76 18.83 -3.48
N GLU A 86 3.36 18.57 -4.73
CA GLU A 86 3.64 19.40 -5.89
C GLU A 86 5.15 19.76 -5.99
N PRO A 87 6.06 18.75 -5.98
CA PRO A 87 7.48 19.04 -6.02
C PRO A 87 7.92 19.65 -7.34
N THR A 88 8.89 20.56 -7.28
CA THR A 88 9.56 21.10 -8.45
C THR A 88 11.00 20.59 -8.55
N PHE A 89 11.55 20.58 -9.76
CA PHE A 89 12.90 20.10 -10.01
C PHE A 89 13.93 20.84 -9.14
N GLY A 90 14.81 20.08 -8.48
CA GLY A 90 15.90 20.63 -7.65
C GLY A 90 15.52 20.88 -6.18
N GLU A 91 14.26 20.75 -5.79
CA GLU A 91 13.85 20.84 -4.38
C GLU A 91 14.42 19.70 -3.55
N THR A 92 14.56 19.92 -2.24
CA THR A 92 15.04 18.91 -1.29
C THR A 92 13.91 18.47 -0.37
N PHE A 93 13.58 17.17 -0.41
CA PHE A 93 12.53 16.55 0.39
C PHE A 93 13.09 15.62 1.48
N GLY A 94 12.39 15.61 2.62
CA GLY A 94 12.56 14.60 3.64
C GLY A 94 11.52 13.47 3.49
N VAL A 95 11.91 12.23 3.79
CA VAL A 95 10.99 11.10 3.97
C VAL A 95 11.13 10.59 5.39
N SER A 96 10.06 10.72 6.19
CA SER A 96 10.02 10.28 7.58
C SER A 96 9.31 8.93 7.68
N GLY A 97 10.09 7.88 7.98
CA GLY A 97 9.70 6.48 7.92
C GLY A 97 10.22 5.80 6.65
N LEU A 98 11.29 5.00 6.78
CA LEU A 98 11.95 4.29 5.68
C LEU A 98 11.50 2.82 5.59
N GLY A 99 10.21 2.58 5.82
CA GLY A 99 9.56 1.32 5.49
C GLY A 99 9.39 1.16 3.97
N LEU A 100 8.65 0.15 3.54
CA LEU A 100 8.44 -0.17 2.14
C LEU A 100 7.92 1.05 1.34
N ILE A 101 6.84 1.68 1.80
CA ILE A 101 6.28 2.87 1.13
C ILE A 101 7.26 4.04 1.17
N GLY A 102 7.96 4.26 2.29
CA GLY A 102 8.91 5.37 2.42
C GLY A 102 10.06 5.27 1.43
N ILE A 103 10.66 4.10 1.26
CA ILE A 103 11.76 3.88 0.30
C ILE A 103 11.25 4.02 -1.14
N LEU A 104 10.07 3.51 -1.47
CA LEU A 104 9.46 3.68 -2.78
C LEU A 104 9.17 5.16 -3.07
N THR A 105 8.62 5.89 -2.08
CA THR A 105 8.37 7.34 -2.17
C THR A 105 9.66 8.13 -2.39
N ALA A 106 10.72 7.80 -1.67
CA ALA A 106 12.02 8.46 -1.82
C ALA A 106 12.61 8.28 -3.22
N GLN A 107 12.56 7.07 -3.76
CA GLN A 107 13.03 6.80 -5.13
C GLN A 107 12.19 7.56 -6.18
N LEU A 108 10.87 7.64 -6.01
CA LEU A 108 9.99 8.40 -6.89
C LEU A 108 10.29 9.92 -6.86
N LEU A 109 10.58 10.49 -5.70
CA LEU A 109 11.02 11.89 -5.58
C LEU A 109 12.35 12.12 -6.31
N ILE A 110 13.32 11.21 -6.16
CA ILE A 110 14.59 11.28 -6.89
C ILE A 110 14.34 11.22 -8.40
N SER A 111 13.48 10.30 -8.85
CA SER A 111 13.10 10.18 -10.25
C SER A 111 12.41 11.44 -10.78
N ASN A 112 11.75 12.22 -9.91
CA ASN A 112 11.13 13.51 -10.23
C ASN A 112 12.12 14.69 -10.18
N GLY A 113 13.42 14.43 -10.00
CA GLY A 113 14.47 15.44 -9.99
C GLY A 113 14.69 16.16 -8.65
N CYS A 114 14.15 15.62 -7.55
CA CYS A 114 14.37 16.14 -6.21
C CYS A 114 15.60 15.52 -5.54
N LYS A 115 16.22 16.26 -4.63
CA LYS A 115 17.14 15.70 -3.64
C LYS A 115 16.30 15.12 -2.50
N VAL A 116 16.73 13.99 -1.94
CA VAL A 116 15.96 13.32 -0.89
C VAL A 116 16.86 12.91 0.26
N ILE A 117 16.40 13.15 1.49
CA ILE A 117 17.00 12.60 2.71
C ILE A 117 15.96 11.81 3.50
N GLY A 118 16.41 10.82 4.27
CA GLY A 118 15.53 9.91 5.01
C GLY A 118 15.71 9.95 6.52
N PHE A 119 14.63 9.64 7.26
CA PHE A 119 14.63 9.52 8.71
C PHE A 119 13.92 8.25 9.15
N ASP A 120 14.56 7.41 9.95
CA ASP A 120 13.90 6.23 10.56
C ASP A 120 14.59 5.89 11.89
N PRO A 121 13.87 5.39 12.92
CA PRO A 121 14.50 4.86 14.14
C PRO A 121 15.27 3.57 13.91
N ASP A 122 14.99 2.82 12.85
CA ASP A 122 15.65 1.55 12.54
C ASP A 122 16.91 1.79 11.69
N LYS A 123 18.07 1.40 12.24
CA LYS A 123 19.37 1.52 11.58
C LYS A 123 19.47 0.72 10.28
N GLU A 124 18.84 -0.46 10.21
CA GLU A 124 18.93 -1.32 9.02
C GLU A 124 18.12 -0.74 7.87
N LYS A 125 16.99 -0.09 8.15
CA LYS A 125 16.22 0.66 7.15
C LYS A 125 16.98 1.87 6.63
N CYS A 126 17.68 2.60 7.50
CA CYS A 126 18.56 3.70 7.08
C CYS A 126 19.66 3.18 6.14
N LYS A 127 20.36 2.10 6.50
CA LYS A 127 21.40 1.50 5.66
C LYS A 127 20.84 1.04 4.30
N LEU A 128 19.65 0.45 4.28
CA LEU A 128 19.01 0.06 3.02
C LEU A 128 18.72 1.28 2.15
N ALA A 129 18.19 2.34 2.72
CA ALA A 129 17.95 3.60 2.01
C ALA A 129 19.26 4.20 1.47
N GLU A 130 20.33 4.22 2.28
CA GLU A 130 21.67 4.66 1.86
C GLU A 130 22.21 3.83 0.67
N SER A 131 22.01 2.51 0.67
CA SER A 131 22.39 1.63 -0.44
C SER A 131 21.66 1.94 -1.76
N LEU A 132 20.51 2.61 -1.66
CA LEU A 132 19.70 3.09 -2.78
C LEU A 132 19.97 4.56 -3.14
N GLY A 133 21.01 5.17 -2.52
CA GLY A 133 21.40 6.55 -2.78
C GLY A 133 20.59 7.61 -2.02
N ILE A 134 19.91 7.22 -0.94
CA ILE A 134 19.12 8.12 -0.08
C ILE A 134 19.89 8.35 1.21
N PRO A 135 20.61 9.50 1.38
CA PRO A 135 21.24 9.85 2.64
C PRO A 135 20.21 9.76 3.80
N SER A 136 20.54 9.05 4.86
CA SER A 136 19.57 8.75 5.91
C SER A 136 20.14 8.95 7.31
N LEU A 137 19.30 9.47 8.21
CA LEU A 137 19.64 9.64 9.61
C LEU A 137 18.79 8.70 10.47
N LYS A 138 19.46 7.90 11.29
CA LYS A 138 18.79 7.15 12.35
C LYS A 138 18.31 8.13 13.41
N LEU A 139 17.00 8.15 13.69
CA LEU A 139 16.44 8.85 14.85
C LEU A 139 17.00 8.22 16.14
N ASP A 140 17.07 8.93 17.22
CA ASP A 140 17.75 8.56 18.47
C ASP A 140 19.30 8.40 18.35
N SER A 141 19.90 8.95 17.30
CA SER A 141 21.35 9.11 17.19
C SER A 141 21.82 10.33 17.98
N THR A 142 23.13 10.49 18.12
CA THR A 142 23.73 11.71 18.73
C THR A 142 23.53 12.96 17.90
N LYS A 143 23.14 12.83 16.62
CA LYS A 143 22.88 13.95 15.72
C LYS A 143 21.43 14.43 15.84
N ASN A 144 21.26 15.73 15.98
CA ASN A 144 19.96 16.37 15.94
C ASN A 144 19.37 16.30 14.51
N PRO A 145 18.19 15.68 14.28
CA PRO A 145 17.62 15.57 12.94
C PRO A 145 17.32 16.91 12.27
N VAL A 146 16.97 17.92 13.05
CA VAL A 146 16.69 19.27 12.52
C VAL A 146 17.98 19.92 12.02
N GLU A 147 19.03 19.98 12.85
CA GLU A 147 20.34 20.51 12.46
C GLU A 147 20.87 19.77 11.23
N TRP A 148 20.81 18.44 11.25
CA TRP A 148 21.26 17.63 10.12
C TRP A 148 20.49 17.97 8.83
N SER A 149 19.18 18.19 8.87
CA SER A 149 18.40 18.55 7.68
C SER A 149 18.77 19.94 7.15
N PHE A 150 19.11 20.88 8.01
CA PHE A 150 19.62 22.19 7.61
C PHE A 150 21.03 22.10 7.03
N ASP A 151 21.90 21.25 7.57
CA ASP A 151 23.24 20.97 6.99
C ASP A 151 23.13 20.41 5.58
N GLN A 152 22.19 19.46 5.34
CA GLN A 152 21.94 18.87 4.02
C GLN A 152 21.38 19.86 2.98
N THR A 153 20.90 21.02 3.44
CA THR A 153 20.25 22.04 2.61
C THR A 153 20.96 23.40 2.66
N ASN A 154 22.23 23.44 3.07
CA ASN A 154 23.02 24.67 3.22
C ASN A 154 22.32 25.74 4.07
N GLY A 155 21.66 25.33 5.15
CA GLY A 155 20.97 26.22 6.08
C GLY A 155 19.55 26.66 5.66
N ILE A 156 19.03 26.20 4.52
CA ILE A 156 17.71 26.61 4.01
C ILE A 156 16.57 25.87 4.74
N GLY A 157 16.75 24.58 5.02
CA GLY A 157 15.72 23.65 5.46
C GLY A 157 15.01 22.95 4.29
N LEU A 158 14.23 21.92 4.58
CA LEU A 158 13.58 21.10 3.57
C LEU A 158 12.40 21.82 2.90
N ASP A 159 12.26 21.67 1.59
CA ASP A 159 11.11 22.17 0.83
C ASP A 159 9.82 21.45 1.20
N GLY A 160 9.92 20.19 1.57
CA GLY A 160 8.82 19.44 2.12
C GLY A 160 9.26 18.14 2.79
N VAL A 161 8.35 17.55 3.57
CA VAL A 161 8.53 16.24 4.19
C VAL A 161 7.31 15.37 3.93
N LEU A 162 7.54 14.18 3.41
CA LEU A 162 6.52 13.14 3.27
C LEU A 162 6.65 12.19 4.47
N VAL A 163 5.57 12.10 5.26
CA VAL A 163 5.54 11.28 6.47
C VAL A 163 4.87 9.95 6.14
N THR A 164 5.66 8.90 6.05
CA THR A 164 5.25 7.52 5.75
C THR A 164 5.32 6.60 6.97
N ALA A 165 5.64 7.16 8.12
CA ALA A 165 5.74 6.43 9.38
C ALA A 165 4.38 5.87 9.83
N SER A 166 4.42 4.72 10.53
CA SER A 166 3.25 4.12 11.18
C SER A 166 3.51 4.07 12.71
N THR A 167 2.82 4.94 13.44
CA THR A 167 2.96 5.08 14.91
C THR A 167 1.75 5.82 15.49
N SER A 168 1.46 5.61 16.76
CA SER A 168 0.45 6.41 17.47
C SER A 168 0.94 7.81 17.87
N SER A 169 2.25 8.06 17.79
CA SER A 169 2.85 9.35 18.12
C SER A 169 2.59 10.38 17.02
N ASN A 170 2.51 11.65 17.42
CA ASN A 170 2.49 12.81 16.52
C ASN A 170 3.89 13.43 16.29
N GLU A 171 4.92 12.85 16.91
CA GLU A 171 6.29 13.39 16.77
C GLU A 171 6.81 13.42 15.33
N PRO A 172 6.51 12.44 14.44
CA PRO A 172 6.94 12.53 13.04
C PRO A 172 6.44 13.80 12.32
N LEU A 173 5.21 14.26 12.61
CA LEU A 173 4.65 15.48 12.01
C LEU A 173 5.31 16.73 12.57
N ASN A 174 5.57 16.77 13.88
CA ASN A 174 6.23 17.90 14.52
C ASN A 174 7.70 18.01 14.09
N LEU A 175 8.41 16.87 13.98
CA LEU A 175 9.77 16.82 13.45
C LEU A 175 9.81 17.30 11.99
N ALA A 176 8.87 16.83 11.16
CA ALA A 176 8.74 17.27 9.78
C ALA A 176 8.61 18.78 9.66
N ALA A 177 7.75 19.40 10.48
CA ALA A 177 7.58 20.86 10.51
C ALA A 177 8.85 21.59 10.96
N LYS A 178 9.59 21.05 11.95
CA LYS A 178 10.88 21.62 12.39
C LYS A 178 11.92 21.60 11.27
N CYS A 179 11.99 20.51 10.50
CA CYS A 179 12.96 20.34 9.41
C CYS A 179 12.63 21.18 8.16
N CYS A 180 11.37 21.52 7.93
CA CYS A 180 10.97 22.34 6.79
C CYS A 180 11.48 23.79 6.89
N ARG A 181 11.78 24.38 5.71
CA ARG A 181 11.91 25.83 5.56
C ARG A 181 10.57 26.56 5.78
N LYS A 182 10.61 27.90 5.82
CA LYS A 182 9.36 28.68 5.72
C LYS A 182 8.60 28.34 4.45
N ARG A 183 7.27 28.24 4.56
CA ARG A 183 6.34 27.86 3.47
C ARG A 183 6.63 26.49 2.86
N GLY A 184 7.24 25.60 3.67
CA GLY A 184 7.43 24.18 3.31
C GLY A 184 6.12 23.40 3.36
N ARG A 185 6.20 22.12 3.00
CA ARG A 185 5.03 21.22 2.89
C ARG A 185 5.23 19.98 3.75
N VAL A 186 4.20 19.59 4.48
CA VAL A 186 4.17 18.33 5.22
C VAL A 186 2.99 17.51 4.73
N ILE A 187 3.27 16.36 4.11
CA ILE A 187 2.26 15.45 3.60
C ILE A 187 2.25 14.18 4.43
N LEU A 188 1.13 13.88 5.06
CA LEU A 188 0.94 12.65 5.81
C LEU A 188 0.41 11.55 4.88
N ILE A 189 1.24 10.54 4.62
CA ILE A 189 0.94 9.35 3.83
C ILE A 189 0.66 8.16 4.75
N GLY A 190 1.46 8.04 5.82
CA GLY A 190 1.37 6.96 6.79
C GLY A 190 0.26 7.15 7.82
N VAL A 191 0.36 6.45 8.93
CA VAL A 191 -0.61 6.52 10.03
C VAL A 191 0.10 7.02 11.28
N THR A 192 -0.20 8.26 11.68
CA THR A 192 0.36 8.87 12.90
C THR A 192 -0.74 9.50 13.74
N GLY A 193 -0.43 9.86 14.98
CA GLY A 193 -1.25 10.82 15.71
C GLY A 193 -1.27 12.16 14.98
N ILE A 194 -2.43 12.80 14.87
CA ILE A 194 -2.60 14.10 14.19
C ILE A 194 -2.85 15.19 15.24
N TYR A 195 -1.85 15.43 16.08
CA TYR A 195 -1.82 16.62 16.95
C TYR A 195 -0.69 17.51 16.48
N LEU A 196 -1.03 18.59 15.79
CA LEU A 196 -0.09 19.56 15.23
C LEU A 196 0.24 20.64 16.25
N ASN A 197 1.52 20.87 16.52
CA ASN A 197 1.94 22.03 17.30
C ASN A 197 1.72 23.28 16.47
N ARG A 198 0.65 24.03 16.79
CA ARG A 198 0.25 25.23 16.05
C ARG A 198 1.39 26.21 15.81
N ASN A 199 2.24 26.44 16.81
CA ASN A 199 3.30 27.45 16.68
C ASN A 199 4.31 27.09 15.59
N LEU A 200 4.72 25.78 15.51
CA LEU A 200 5.65 25.31 14.46
C LEU A 200 5.09 25.51 13.05
N PHE A 201 3.81 25.23 12.87
CA PHE A 201 3.16 25.37 11.56
C PHE A 201 2.86 26.84 11.23
N TYR A 202 2.45 27.63 12.22
CA TYR A 202 2.12 29.04 12.06
C TYR A 202 3.34 29.90 11.73
N GLU A 203 4.43 29.77 12.50
CA GLU A 203 5.64 30.60 12.32
C GLU A 203 6.31 30.40 10.96
N LYS A 204 6.20 29.20 10.41
CA LYS A 204 6.76 28.84 9.11
C LYS A 204 5.73 28.84 7.98
N GLU A 205 4.45 29.10 8.25
CA GLU A 205 3.36 29.06 7.25
C GLU A 205 3.36 27.74 6.45
N ILE A 206 3.41 26.60 7.17
CA ILE A 206 3.55 25.27 6.56
C ILE A 206 2.21 24.79 6.00
N LYS A 207 2.22 24.33 4.73
CA LYS A 207 1.09 23.59 4.13
C LYS A 207 1.08 22.16 4.67
N PHE A 208 0.00 21.76 5.34
CA PHE A 208 -0.22 20.39 5.80
C PHE A 208 -1.37 19.75 5.03
N GLN A 209 -1.17 18.50 4.60
CA GLN A 209 -2.21 17.73 3.94
C GLN A 209 -2.09 16.24 4.23
N VAL A 210 -3.24 15.56 4.38
CA VAL A 210 -3.31 14.10 4.48
C VAL A 210 -3.53 13.53 3.09
N SER A 211 -2.75 12.51 2.73
CA SER A 211 -2.86 11.79 1.47
C SER A 211 -3.86 10.64 1.61
N CYS A 212 -4.76 10.50 0.64
CA CYS A 212 -5.71 9.41 0.60
C CYS A 212 -5.22 8.30 -0.34
N SER A 213 -4.69 7.22 0.23
CA SER A 213 -4.33 6.00 -0.47
C SER A 213 -3.60 6.26 -1.81
N TYR A 214 -4.01 5.66 -2.91
CA TYR A 214 -3.40 5.80 -4.23
C TYR A 214 -4.09 6.84 -5.15
N GLY A 215 -4.93 7.69 -4.57
CA GLY A 215 -5.39 8.92 -5.22
C GLY A 215 -6.87 8.97 -5.56
N PRO A 216 -7.27 9.91 -6.43
CA PRO A 216 -8.64 10.12 -6.84
C PRO A 216 -9.30 8.88 -7.44
N GLY A 217 -10.50 8.59 -7.01
CA GLY A 217 -11.23 7.34 -7.27
C GLY A 217 -11.41 6.50 -6.01
N ARG A 218 -10.47 6.63 -5.05
CA ARG A 218 -10.52 5.85 -3.80
C ARG A 218 -11.74 6.20 -2.97
N TYR A 219 -12.49 5.18 -2.57
CA TYR A 219 -13.77 5.28 -1.86
C TYR A 219 -14.91 5.92 -2.67
N ASP A 220 -14.72 6.16 -3.96
CA ASP A 220 -15.80 6.53 -4.86
C ASP A 220 -16.38 5.26 -5.51
N LYS A 221 -17.58 4.92 -5.11
CA LYS A 221 -18.27 3.72 -5.59
C LYS A 221 -18.47 3.74 -7.11
N SER A 222 -18.78 4.89 -7.68
CA SER A 222 -18.95 5.02 -9.13
C SER A 222 -17.67 4.69 -9.88
N TYR A 223 -16.51 5.08 -9.32
CA TYR A 223 -15.21 4.79 -9.91
C TYR A 223 -14.76 3.34 -9.66
N GLU A 224 -14.78 2.88 -8.40
CA GLU A 224 -14.24 1.57 -8.00
C GLU A 224 -15.16 0.40 -8.40
N GLU A 225 -16.50 0.54 -8.25
CA GLU A 225 -17.46 -0.56 -8.49
C GLU A 225 -18.13 -0.43 -9.86
N ASP A 226 -18.68 0.75 -10.19
CA ASP A 226 -19.45 0.95 -11.42
C ASP A 226 -18.54 1.18 -12.64
N SER A 227 -17.23 1.29 -12.44
CA SER A 227 -16.22 1.50 -13.49
C SER A 227 -16.41 2.78 -14.31
N ILE A 228 -16.99 3.82 -13.71
CA ILE A 228 -17.16 5.15 -14.32
C ILE A 228 -15.90 5.97 -14.03
N ASP A 229 -15.13 6.30 -15.08
CA ASP A 229 -13.91 7.12 -14.93
C ASP A 229 -14.24 8.61 -14.94
N TYR A 230 -13.42 9.39 -14.25
CA TYR A 230 -13.52 10.85 -14.29
C TYR A 230 -13.06 11.41 -15.63
N PRO A 231 -13.67 12.53 -16.10
CA PRO A 231 -13.18 13.24 -17.27
C PRO A 231 -11.70 13.65 -17.06
N ILE A 232 -10.82 13.20 -17.95
CA ILE A 232 -9.37 13.35 -17.81
C ILE A 232 -8.91 14.81 -17.72
N GLY A 233 -9.66 15.73 -18.33
CA GLY A 233 -9.39 17.16 -18.27
C GLY A 233 -9.59 17.78 -16.88
N TYR A 234 -10.35 17.13 -16.01
CA TYR A 234 -10.62 17.59 -14.64
C TYR A 234 -9.87 16.78 -13.59
N VAL A 235 -9.74 15.46 -13.78
CA VAL A 235 -9.00 14.58 -12.88
C VAL A 235 -7.93 13.84 -13.68
N ARG A 236 -6.76 14.45 -13.79
CA ARG A 236 -5.65 13.89 -14.59
C ARG A 236 -5.12 12.59 -13.98
N TRP A 237 -5.03 12.48 -12.68
CA TRP A 237 -4.40 11.38 -11.96
C TRP A 237 -5.39 10.66 -11.05
N THR A 238 -5.95 9.56 -11.57
CA THR A 238 -6.78 8.63 -10.81
C THR A 238 -5.93 7.46 -10.32
N GLU A 239 -6.52 6.57 -9.51
CA GLU A 239 -5.88 5.34 -9.05
C GLU A 239 -5.23 4.56 -10.19
N LYS A 240 -6.01 4.21 -11.23
CA LYS A 240 -5.53 3.50 -12.43
C LYS A 240 -4.36 4.22 -13.09
N ARG A 241 -4.47 5.52 -13.31
CA ARG A 241 -3.42 6.32 -13.97
C ARG A 241 -2.17 6.45 -13.11
N ASN A 242 -2.30 6.37 -11.78
CA ASN A 242 -1.16 6.26 -10.88
C ASN A 242 -0.48 4.89 -10.99
N PHE A 243 -1.24 3.78 -11.11
CA PHE A 243 -0.67 2.46 -11.37
C PHE A 243 0.11 2.43 -12.68
N GLU A 244 -0.47 2.97 -13.75
CA GLU A 244 0.17 3.09 -15.07
C GLU A 244 1.46 3.92 -15.01
N ALA A 245 1.47 5.05 -14.28
CA ALA A 245 2.66 5.88 -14.11
C ALA A 245 3.79 5.13 -13.37
N ILE A 246 3.46 4.35 -12.34
CA ILE A 246 4.43 3.51 -11.64
C ILE A 246 4.97 2.40 -12.53
N LEU A 247 4.12 1.73 -13.31
CA LEU A 247 4.56 0.72 -14.28
C LEU A 247 5.53 1.30 -15.30
N GLY A 248 5.29 2.56 -15.74
CA GLY A 248 6.25 3.30 -16.56
C GLY A 248 7.59 3.53 -15.86
N SER A 249 7.59 3.79 -14.54
CA SER A 249 8.81 3.96 -13.75
C SER A 249 9.59 2.65 -13.56
N PHE A 250 8.92 1.50 -13.56
CA PHE A 250 9.58 0.20 -13.61
C PHE A 250 10.16 -0.09 -15.00
N ALA A 251 9.41 0.22 -16.06
CA ALA A 251 9.85 -0.01 -17.43
C ALA A 251 11.14 0.78 -17.78
N ASN A 252 11.24 2.02 -17.29
CA ASN A 252 12.44 2.87 -17.48
C ASN A 252 13.54 2.66 -16.42
N LYS A 253 13.34 1.69 -15.49
CA LYS A 253 14.29 1.32 -14.43
C LYS A 253 14.60 2.44 -13.43
N SER A 254 13.75 3.45 -13.30
CA SER A 254 13.92 4.53 -12.32
C SER A 254 13.51 4.10 -10.90
N LEU A 255 12.76 3.02 -10.76
CA LEU A 255 12.31 2.46 -9.49
C LEU A 255 12.87 1.05 -9.29
N LYS A 256 13.54 0.80 -8.15
CA LYS A 256 14.22 -0.46 -7.83
C LYS A 256 13.53 -1.14 -6.64
N THR A 257 13.10 -2.39 -6.82
CA THR A 257 12.38 -3.14 -5.78
C THR A 257 13.09 -4.40 -5.31
N LYS A 258 14.11 -4.88 -6.03
CA LYS A 258 14.78 -6.14 -5.72
C LYS A 258 15.26 -6.23 -4.25
N SER A 259 15.86 -5.16 -3.73
CA SER A 259 16.33 -5.09 -2.34
C SER A 259 15.21 -4.93 -1.31
N LEU A 260 13.98 -4.66 -1.75
CA LEU A 260 12.80 -4.52 -0.89
C LEU A 260 12.06 -5.85 -0.69
N ILE A 261 12.34 -6.85 -1.52
CA ILE A 261 11.79 -8.21 -1.40
C ILE A 261 12.60 -8.94 -0.34
N SER A 262 12.04 -9.04 0.86
CA SER A 262 12.70 -9.74 1.97
C SER A 262 12.47 -11.26 1.94
N HIS A 263 11.32 -11.71 1.47
CA HIS A 263 10.93 -13.11 1.39
C HIS A 263 10.04 -13.38 0.17
N THR A 264 10.13 -14.61 -0.32
CA THR A 264 9.20 -15.13 -1.34
C THR A 264 8.74 -16.50 -0.90
N PHE A 265 7.43 -16.72 -0.88
CA PHE A 265 6.80 -17.98 -0.49
C PHE A 265 5.93 -18.52 -1.63
N PRO A 266 5.89 -19.84 -1.85
CA PRO A 266 4.84 -20.44 -2.64
C PRO A 266 3.50 -20.35 -1.89
N PHE A 267 2.38 -20.37 -2.60
CA PHE A 267 1.06 -20.19 -2.00
C PHE A 267 0.73 -21.25 -0.93
N ASN A 268 1.17 -22.48 -1.10
CA ASN A 268 0.96 -23.55 -0.12
C ASN A 268 1.68 -23.31 1.23
N GLU A 269 2.61 -22.35 1.28
CA GLU A 269 3.30 -21.92 2.51
C GLU A 269 2.81 -20.54 3.02
N ILE A 270 1.63 -20.11 2.59
CA ILE A 270 1.10 -18.77 2.94
C ILE A 270 0.97 -18.56 4.46
N GLU A 271 0.68 -19.61 5.23
CA GLU A 271 0.62 -19.52 6.69
C GLU A 271 1.98 -19.17 7.30
N GLU A 272 3.07 -19.69 6.74
CA GLU A 272 4.42 -19.38 7.19
C GLU A 272 4.80 -17.95 6.82
N ALA A 273 4.42 -17.48 5.62
CA ALA A 273 4.58 -16.09 5.22
C ALA A 273 3.94 -15.12 6.24
N TYR A 274 2.72 -15.43 6.69
CA TYR A 274 2.06 -14.62 7.74
C TYR A 274 2.73 -14.72 9.10
N LYS A 275 3.28 -15.88 9.49
CA LYS A 275 4.05 -16.01 10.72
C LYS A 275 5.32 -15.15 10.68
N VAL A 276 6.02 -15.15 9.53
CA VAL A 276 7.20 -14.30 9.31
C VAL A 276 6.83 -12.83 9.41
N LEU A 277 5.76 -12.41 8.74
CA LEU A 277 5.29 -11.03 8.78
C LEU A 277 4.99 -10.55 10.20
N LEU A 278 4.34 -11.37 11.02
CA LEU A 278 3.95 -11.02 12.38
C LEU A 278 5.13 -11.01 13.36
N LYS A 279 6.15 -11.85 13.16
CA LYS A 279 7.26 -12.05 14.09
C LYS A 279 8.53 -11.30 13.69
N ASN A 280 8.76 -11.10 12.39
CA ASN A 280 10.01 -10.55 11.89
C ASN A 280 9.88 -9.05 11.58
N LYS A 281 10.34 -8.21 12.52
CA LYS A 281 10.36 -6.74 12.35
C LYS A 281 11.24 -6.25 11.18
N LYS A 282 12.13 -7.09 10.64
CA LYS A 282 12.99 -6.76 9.49
C LYS A 282 12.33 -7.07 8.15
N CYS A 283 11.14 -7.65 8.17
CA CYS A 283 10.37 -7.92 6.95
C CYS A 283 9.90 -6.61 6.31
N LEU A 284 10.18 -6.41 5.02
CA LEU A 284 9.71 -5.27 4.23
C LEU A 284 8.65 -5.70 3.22
N GLY A 285 9.03 -6.49 2.22
CA GLY A 285 8.13 -7.02 1.20
C GLY A 285 8.14 -8.53 1.20
N ILE A 286 6.96 -9.14 1.27
CA ILE A 286 6.75 -10.58 1.06
C ILE A 286 6.02 -10.78 -0.25
N ILE A 287 6.52 -11.69 -1.07
CA ILE A 287 5.88 -12.10 -2.32
C ILE A 287 5.32 -13.50 -2.14
N ILE A 288 4.03 -13.67 -2.51
CA ILE A 288 3.38 -14.99 -2.59
C ILE A 288 3.33 -15.38 -4.07
N ASN A 289 3.89 -16.55 -4.39
CA ASN A 289 3.95 -17.07 -5.75
C ASN A 289 2.94 -18.20 -5.95
N TYR A 290 2.06 -18.04 -6.96
CA TYR A 290 0.99 -18.98 -7.29
C TYR A 290 1.35 -19.96 -8.41
N HIS A 291 2.53 -19.82 -9.05
CA HIS A 291 2.90 -20.59 -10.25
C HIS A 291 3.10 -22.11 -10.08
N GLN A 292 3.11 -22.61 -8.85
CA GLN A 292 3.41 -24.04 -8.59
C GLN A 292 2.23 -24.85 -8.06
N ILE A 293 1.02 -24.28 -8.10
CA ILE A 293 -0.16 -25.03 -7.67
C ILE A 293 -0.64 -25.85 -8.86
N GLN A 294 -0.17 -27.11 -8.98
CA GLN A 294 -0.97 -28.14 -9.62
C GLN A 294 -2.13 -28.42 -8.67
N LEU A 295 -3.24 -27.72 -8.88
CA LEU A 295 -4.47 -28.05 -8.18
C LEU A 295 -4.87 -29.44 -8.65
N ASP A 296 -4.90 -30.39 -7.71
CA ASP A 296 -5.64 -31.61 -7.88
C ASP A 296 -7.11 -31.22 -8.08
N ALA A 297 -7.54 -31.16 -9.33
CA ALA A 297 -8.91 -30.78 -9.72
C ALA A 297 -10.00 -31.65 -9.07
N SER A 298 -9.61 -32.73 -8.38
CA SER A 298 -10.49 -33.59 -7.59
C SER A 298 -10.85 -32.97 -6.22
N LYS A 299 -10.09 -31.99 -5.71
CA LYS A 299 -10.44 -31.26 -4.49
C LYS A 299 -11.25 -30.01 -4.85
N LYS A 300 -12.46 -30.18 -5.38
CA LYS A 300 -13.47 -29.11 -5.34
C LYS A 300 -13.77 -28.78 -3.89
N LEU A 301 -13.30 -27.63 -3.48
CA LEU A 301 -13.38 -27.07 -2.14
C LEU A 301 -14.80 -26.66 -1.80
N PHE A 302 -15.75 -27.30 -1.87
CA PHE A 302 -17.12 -27.22 -1.34
C PHE A 302 -17.94 -28.26 -2.08
N ASN A 303 -18.03 -29.45 -1.49
CA ASN A 303 -19.12 -30.33 -1.81
C ASN A 303 -20.40 -29.68 -1.31
N SER A 304 -21.15 -29.00 -2.19
CA SER A 304 -22.49 -28.50 -1.87
C SER A 304 -23.39 -29.61 -1.31
N ASP A 305 -23.13 -30.85 -1.65
CA ASP A 305 -23.92 -32.00 -1.26
C ASP A 305 -23.71 -32.39 0.23
N SER A 306 -22.56 -32.12 0.83
CA SER A 306 -22.35 -32.34 2.26
C SER A 306 -23.04 -31.30 3.15
N TYR A 307 -23.37 -30.14 2.60
CA TYR A 307 -24.10 -29.08 3.32
C TYR A 307 -25.61 -29.35 3.35
N ILE A 308 -26.15 -30.01 2.32
CA ILE A 308 -27.57 -30.31 2.22
C ILE A 308 -27.95 -31.49 3.14
N GLN A 309 -27.07 -32.47 3.31
CA GLN A 309 -27.33 -33.62 4.21
C GLN A 309 -27.31 -33.27 5.70
N ASN A 310 -26.67 -32.17 6.10
CA ASN A 310 -26.69 -31.69 7.50
C ASN A 310 -27.87 -30.78 7.83
N GLN A 311 -28.65 -30.30 6.86
CA GLN A 311 -29.79 -29.42 7.12
C GLN A 311 -30.96 -30.17 7.77
N GLU A 312 -31.15 -31.44 7.55
CA GLU A 312 -32.25 -32.21 8.17
C GLU A 312 -32.10 -32.38 9.69
N ASN A 313 -30.89 -32.26 10.24
CA ASN A 313 -30.65 -32.39 11.68
C ASN A 313 -30.70 -31.09 12.50
N TYR A 314 -30.73 -29.92 11.84
CA TYR A 314 -30.74 -28.62 12.53
C TYR A 314 -32.11 -27.95 12.66
N LEU A 315 -33.16 -28.54 12.04
CA LEU A 315 -34.52 -27.96 12.08
C LEU A 315 -35.37 -28.43 13.27
N ILE A 316 -34.79 -29.08 14.28
CA ILE A 316 -35.56 -29.65 15.40
C ILE A 316 -35.72 -28.68 16.58
N ASN A 317 -34.95 -27.63 16.67
CA ASN A 317 -35.15 -26.61 17.71
C ASN A 317 -35.53 -25.27 17.07
N ASN A 318 -36.66 -24.73 17.46
CA ASN A 318 -37.21 -23.43 17.02
C ASN A 318 -36.36 -22.21 17.54
N GLU A 319 -35.09 -22.38 17.81
CA GLU A 319 -34.24 -21.29 18.26
C GLU A 319 -33.46 -20.71 17.07
N PRO A 320 -33.35 -19.38 16.97
CA PRO A 320 -32.63 -18.75 15.88
C PRO A 320 -31.11 -18.98 16.01
N PHE A 321 -30.49 -19.51 14.98
CA PHE A 321 -29.03 -19.65 14.88
C PHE A 321 -28.43 -18.46 14.11
N ILE A 322 -27.39 -17.85 14.66
CA ILE A 322 -26.65 -16.78 14.01
C ILE A 322 -25.25 -17.25 13.68
N GLY A 323 -24.96 -17.32 12.39
CA GLY A 323 -23.61 -17.61 11.87
C GLY A 323 -22.81 -16.34 11.64
N PHE A 324 -21.54 -16.31 12.08
CA PHE A 324 -20.62 -15.20 11.81
C PHE A 324 -19.60 -15.62 10.77
N ILE A 325 -19.58 -14.94 9.61
CA ILE A 325 -18.50 -15.05 8.62
C ILE A 325 -17.52 -13.91 8.90
N GLY A 326 -16.27 -14.26 9.24
CA GLY A 326 -15.27 -13.27 9.64
C GLY A 326 -15.33 -12.89 11.12
N SER A 327 -15.02 -13.82 12.02
CA SER A 327 -14.98 -13.61 13.47
C SER A 327 -13.73 -12.84 13.94
N GLY A 328 -13.50 -11.64 13.41
CA GLY A 328 -12.44 -10.73 13.84
C GLY A 328 -12.67 -10.14 15.24
N ASN A 329 -11.75 -9.29 15.70
CA ASN A 329 -11.79 -8.74 17.07
C ASN A 329 -13.11 -8.02 17.41
N TYR A 330 -13.73 -7.35 16.46
CA TYR A 330 -15.03 -6.69 16.66
C TYR A 330 -16.15 -7.71 16.85
N ALA A 331 -16.22 -8.73 16.00
CA ALA A 331 -17.21 -9.79 16.14
C ALA A 331 -17.05 -10.51 17.48
N LYS A 332 -15.84 -10.94 17.85
CA LYS A 332 -15.58 -11.63 19.12
C LYS A 332 -15.82 -10.80 20.37
N ARG A 333 -15.46 -9.51 20.34
CA ARG A 333 -15.55 -8.64 21.53
C ARG A 333 -16.90 -7.94 21.70
N VAL A 334 -17.61 -7.71 20.61
CA VAL A 334 -18.82 -6.89 20.62
C VAL A 334 -20.03 -7.71 20.17
N LEU A 335 -20.01 -8.23 18.93
CA LEU A 335 -21.20 -8.85 18.35
C LEU A 335 -21.57 -10.18 19.02
N VAL A 336 -20.64 -11.12 19.12
CA VAL A 336 -20.91 -12.43 19.71
C VAL A 336 -21.44 -12.33 21.15
N PRO A 337 -20.85 -11.53 22.06
CA PRO A 337 -21.40 -11.35 23.40
C PRO A 337 -22.77 -10.69 23.45
N ILE A 338 -23.09 -9.76 22.52
CA ILE A 338 -24.40 -9.11 22.45
C ILE A 338 -25.46 -10.12 22.03
N PHE A 339 -25.22 -10.89 20.96
CA PHE A 339 -26.17 -11.90 20.50
C PHE A 339 -26.34 -13.05 21.51
N SER A 340 -25.27 -13.51 22.12
CA SER A 340 -25.35 -14.51 23.20
C SER A 340 -26.19 -14.04 24.40
N LYS A 341 -26.08 -12.73 24.78
CA LYS A 341 -26.92 -12.15 25.83
C LYS A 341 -28.38 -11.93 25.42
N ALA A 342 -28.61 -11.78 24.11
CA ALA A 342 -29.98 -11.63 23.58
C ALA A 342 -30.73 -12.97 23.41
N GLY A 343 -30.07 -14.10 23.75
CA GLY A 343 -30.70 -15.44 23.69
C GLY A 343 -30.64 -16.09 22.31
N ALA A 344 -29.64 -15.73 21.49
CA ALA A 344 -29.38 -16.36 20.19
C ALA A 344 -28.09 -17.19 20.23
#